data_4fccd074b846aa2160db24da1492239f
#
_entry.id   4fccd074b846aa2160db24da1492239f
#
_cell.length_a   1.000
_cell.length_b   1.000
_cell.length_c   1.000
_cell.angle_alpha   90.00
_cell.angle_beta   90.00
_cell.angle_gamma   90.00
#
_symmetry.space_group_name_H-M   'P 1'
#
loop_
_entity.id
_entity.type
_entity.pdbx_description
1 polymer ?
#
loop_
_entity_poly.entity_id
_entity_poly.type
_entity_poly.pdbx_seq_one_letter_code
_entity_poly.pdbx_strand_id
1 'polypeptide(L)'
;MKVMVYEPGHPGELREIDNTLAACQEVVDGYIETMHLTGELLIVCNEEGRLYNLPRNRLGICGTFFVCTAAGEDFDGLSDSQVEYLRKTVR
;
A
#
# COMPACT_ATOMS: atom_id res chain seq x y z
N MET A 1 9.44 -2.54 8.04
CA MET A 1 8.08 -2.20 8.50
C MET A 1 7.04 -3.19 7.98
N LYS A 2 6.01 -3.41 8.77
CA LYS A 2 4.92 -4.31 8.42
C LYS A 2 3.92 -3.57 7.54
N VAL A 3 3.63 -4.11 6.36
CA VAL A 3 2.69 -3.51 5.41
C VAL A 3 1.71 -4.55 4.88
N MET A 4 0.57 -4.10 4.40
CA MET A 4 -0.39 -4.97 3.72
C MET A 4 -0.29 -4.70 2.22
N VAL A 5 0.13 -5.70 1.47
CA VAL A 5 0.31 -5.59 0.01
C VAL A 5 -0.90 -6.16 -0.71
N TYR A 6 -1.41 -5.41 -1.66
CA TYR A 6 -2.54 -5.80 -2.49
C TYR A 6 -2.10 -5.86 -3.94
N GLU A 7 -1.98 -7.08 -4.46
CA GLU A 7 -1.76 -7.30 -5.89
C GLU A 7 -3.10 -7.46 -6.60
N PRO A 8 -3.26 -6.96 -7.84
CA PRO A 8 -4.51 -7.14 -8.57
C PRO A 8 -4.92 -8.60 -8.65
N GLY A 9 -6.17 -8.90 -8.27
CA GLY A 9 -6.69 -10.26 -8.32
C GLY A 9 -6.27 -11.20 -7.20
N HIS A 10 -5.49 -10.71 -6.23
CA HIS A 10 -5.02 -11.50 -5.10
C HIS A 10 -5.51 -10.92 -3.77
N PRO A 11 -5.70 -11.74 -2.73
CA PRO A 11 -6.04 -11.22 -1.41
C PRO A 11 -4.88 -10.42 -0.83
N GLY A 12 -5.18 -9.52 0.11
CA GLY A 12 -4.16 -8.74 0.81
C GLY A 12 -3.17 -9.66 1.52
N GLU A 13 -1.89 -9.34 1.41
CA GLU A 13 -0.80 -10.13 1.99
C GLU A 13 0.03 -9.26 2.93
N LEU A 14 0.19 -9.74 4.16
CA LEU A 14 1.04 -9.06 5.14
C LEU A 14 2.50 -9.35 4.82
N ARG A 15 3.30 -8.30 4.63
CA ARG A 15 4.73 -8.40 4.34
C ARG A 15 5.54 -7.48 5.23
N GLU A 16 6.79 -7.87 5.43
CA GLU A 16 7.80 -7.05 6.10
C GLU A 16 8.71 -6.49 5.00
N ILE A 17 8.81 -5.17 4.92
CA ILE A 17 9.70 -4.50 3.96
C ILE A 17 10.58 -3.48 4.69
N ASP A 18 11.70 -3.13 4.08
CA ASP A 18 12.52 -2.04 4.61
C ASP A 18 11.79 -0.72 4.48
N ASN A 19 11.96 0.17 5.44
CA ASN A 19 11.36 1.50 5.41
C ASN A 19 12.27 2.46 4.62
N THR A 20 12.40 2.19 3.34
CA THR A 20 13.20 2.98 2.41
C THR A 20 12.39 3.26 1.15
N LEU A 21 12.71 4.35 0.45
CA LEU A 21 12.06 4.67 -0.82
C LEU A 21 12.26 3.54 -1.83
N ALA A 22 13.47 2.98 -1.90
CA ALA A 22 13.78 1.89 -2.82
C ALA A 22 12.90 0.66 -2.59
N ALA A 23 12.68 0.27 -1.33
CA ALA A 23 11.82 -0.87 -1.01
C ALA A 23 10.36 -0.59 -1.40
N CYS A 24 9.88 0.62 -1.16
CA CYS A 24 8.52 1.01 -1.55
C CYS A 24 8.35 0.97 -3.07
N GLN A 25 9.32 1.51 -3.80
CA GLN A 25 9.30 1.52 -5.27
C GLN A 25 9.33 0.10 -5.84
N GLU A 26 10.07 -0.80 -5.20
CA GLU A 26 10.13 -2.20 -5.62
C GLU A 26 8.76 -2.87 -5.51
N VAL A 27 8.02 -2.62 -4.42
CA VAL A 27 6.69 -3.21 -4.23
C VAL A 27 5.72 -2.75 -5.30
N VAL A 28 5.68 -1.45 -5.60
CA VAL A 28 4.72 -0.88 -6.56
C VAL A 28 5.24 -0.85 -7.99
N ASP A 29 6.49 -1.26 -8.20
CA ASP A 29 7.15 -1.33 -9.50
C ASP A 29 7.20 0.02 -10.22
N GLY A 30 7.61 1.06 -9.51
CA GLY A 30 7.73 2.40 -10.07
C GLY A 30 7.78 3.48 -9.00
N TYR A 31 7.64 4.73 -9.43
CA TYR A 31 7.58 5.87 -8.52
C TYR A 31 6.33 5.78 -7.66
N ILE A 32 6.43 6.25 -6.42
CA ILE A 32 5.32 6.14 -5.47
C ILE A 32 4.49 7.41 -5.42
N GLU A 33 3.19 7.20 -5.18
CA GLU A 33 2.23 8.23 -4.83
C GLU A 33 1.55 7.78 -3.55
N THR A 34 1.22 8.72 -2.67
CA THR A 34 0.55 8.41 -1.42
C THR A 34 -0.87 8.96 -1.42
N MET A 35 -1.78 8.20 -0.81
CA MET A 35 -3.18 8.60 -0.66
C MET A 35 -3.63 8.25 0.75
N HIS A 36 -4.36 9.16 1.39
CA HIS A 36 -4.93 8.90 2.69
C HIS A 36 -6.09 7.90 2.56
N LEU A 37 -6.10 6.89 3.42
CA LEU A 37 -7.20 5.93 3.47
C LEU A 37 -8.20 6.29 4.56
N THR A 38 -7.80 6.18 5.81
CA THR A 38 -8.60 6.59 6.97
C THR A 38 -7.70 6.60 8.21
N GLY A 39 -7.99 7.50 9.15
CA GLY A 39 -7.15 7.63 10.35
C GLY A 39 -5.70 7.88 9.98
N GLU A 40 -4.81 7.04 10.47
CA GLU A 40 -3.37 7.12 10.17
C GLU A 40 -2.95 6.17 9.03
N LEU A 41 -3.91 5.47 8.42
CA LEU A 41 -3.61 4.54 7.32
C LEU A 41 -3.36 5.28 6.02
N LEU A 42 -2.26 4.92 5.37
CA LEU A 42 -1.78 5.53 4.15
C LEU A 42 -1.62 4.48 3.06
N ILE A 43 -2.15 4.79 1.88
CA ILE A 43 -1.97 3.97 0.69
C ILE A 43 -0.71 4.46 -0.04
N VAL A 44 0.14 3.53 -0.44
CA VAL A 44 1.31 3.80 -1.29
C VAL A 44 1.13 3.01 -2.58
N CYS A 45 1.05 3.71 -3.70
CA CYS A 45 0.76 3.10 -5.00
C CYS A 45 1.69 3.64 -6.07
N ASN A 46 1.63 3.05 -7.27
CA ASN A 46 2.40 3.50 -8.41
C ASN A 46 1.82 4.82 -8.93
N GLU A 47 2.64 5.87 -8.97
CA GLU A 47 2.24 7.20 -9.42
C GLU A 47 1.73 7.20 -10.86
N GLU A 48 2.24 6.30 -11.69
CA GLU A 48 1.92 6.22 -13.12
C GLU A 48 1.08 5.00 -13.50
N GLY A 49 0.41 4.39 -12.52
CA GLY A 49 -0.36 3.17 -12.74
C GLY A 49 -1.41 3.28 -13.83
N ARG A 50 -2.13 4.41 -13.89
CA ARG A 50 -3.12 4.65 -14.94
C ARG A 50 -2.49 4.94 -16.30
N LEU A 51 -1.37 5.67 -16.28
CA LEU A 51 -0.66 6.02 -17.50
C LEU A 51 -0.14 4.77 -18.23
N TYR A 52 0.38 3.81 -17.49
CA TYR A 52 0.86 2.55 -18.04
C TYR A 52 -0.21 1.48 -18.15
N ASN A 53 -1.46 1.83 -17.86
CA ASN A 53 -2.59 0.92 -17.93
C ASN A 53 -2.36 -0.38 -17.13
N LEU A 54 -1.84 -0.24 -15.91
CA LEU A 54 -1.65 -1.38 -15.02
C LEU A 54 -3.00 -1.98 -14.64
N PRO A 55 -3.05 -3.29 -14.32
CA PRO A 55 -4.30 -3.95 -13.98
C PRO A 55 -5.04 -3.24 -12.84
N ARG A 56 -6.37 -3.17 -12.96
CA ARG A 56 -7.21 -2.59 -11.93
C ARG A 56 -7.15 -3.37 -10.65
N ASN A 57 -7.09 -2.63 -9.56
CA ASN A 57 -7.05 -3.16 -8.20
C ASN A 57 -8.21 -2.55 -7.39
N ARG A 58 -8.25 -2.85 -6.11
CA ARG A 58 -9.23 -2.30 -5.17
C ARG A 58 -9.12 -0.78 -5.10
N LEU A 59 -10.21 -0.14 -4.66
CA LEU A 59 -10.26 1.31 -4.41
C LEU A 59 -9.98 2.17 -5.64
N GLY A 60 -10.13 1.61 -6.85
CA GLY A 60 -9.88 2.34 -8.10
C GLY A 60 -8.41 2.55 -8.41
N ILE A 61 -7.52 1.89 -7.69
CA ILE A 61 -6.07 1.97 -7.90
C ILE A 61 -5.68 1.00 -9.00
N CYS A 62 -4.74 1.41 -9.85
CA CYS A 62 -4.20 0.53 -10.89
C CYS A 62 -2.81 0.04 -10.48
N GLY A 63 -2.61 -1.28 -10.53
CA GLY A 63 -1.37 -1.91 -10.14
C GLY A 63 -1.33 -2.31 -8.68
N THR A 64 -0.20 -2.86 -8.26
CA THR A 64 0.04 -3.26 -6.87
C THR A 64 0.19 -2.01 -5.99
N PHE A 65 -0.43 -2.05 -4.82
CA PHE A 65 -0.24 -1.01 -3.81
C PHE A 65 -0.11 -1.66 -2.43
N PHE A 66 0.34 -0.88 -1.47
CA PHE A 66 0.36 -1.35 -0.09
C PHE A 66 -0.19 -0.27 0.85
N VAL A 67 -0.55 -0.71 2.06
CA VAL A 67 -1.02 0.17 3.11
C VAL A 67 -0.03 0.12 4.26
N CYS A 68 0.34 1.27 4.78
CA CYS A 68 1.17 1.44 5.96
C CYS A 68 0.55 2.52 6.86
N THR A 69 1.27 2.89 7.91
CA THR A 69 0.85 3.97 8.82
C THR A 69 1.62 5.24 8.49
N ALA A 70 0.93 6.37 8.51
CA ALA A 70 1.58 7.68 8.42
C ALA A 70 2.02 8.10 9.82
N ALA A 71 3.31 8.36 10.01
CA ALA A 71 3.90 8.81 11.27
C ALA A 71 4.58 10.16 11.04
N GLY A 72 3.79 11.25 11.12
CA GLY A 72 4.26 12.57 10.75
C GLY A 72 4.54 12.62 9.25
N GLU A 73 5.78 12.94 8.88
CA GLU A 73 6.20 12.97 7.46
C GLU A 73 6.76 11.61 6.99
N ASP A 74 6.91 10.65 7.90
CA ASP A 74 7.48 9.36 7.61
C ASP A 74 6.42 8.27 7.51
N PHE A 75 6.82 7.13 6.95
CA PHE A 75 6.00 5.91 6.98
C PHE A 75 6.39 5.10 8.21
N ASP A 76 5.44 4.32 8.72
CA ASP A 76 5.69 3.37 9.78
C ASP A 76 4.91 2.08 9.50
N GLY A 77 5.27 1.02 10.20
CA GLY A 77 4.61 -0.26 10.09
C GLY A 77 3.20 -0.27 10.68
N LEU A 78 2.38 -1.21 10.21
CA LEU A 78 1.03 -1.40 10.72
C LEU A 78 1.05 -2.01 12.11
N SER A 79 0.13 -1.59 12.96
CA SER A 79 -0.17 -2.25 14.23
C SER A 79 -1.05 -3.47 13.97
N ASP A 80 -1.16 -4.37 14.96
CA ASP A 80 -2.01 -5.55 14.85
C ASP A 80 -3.48 -5.17 14.64
N SER A 81 -3.96 -4.13 15.32
CA SER A 81 -5.34 -3.67 15.15
C SER A 81 -5.59 -3.08 13.76
N GLN A 82 -4.59 -2.41 13.18
CA GLN A 82 -4.69 -1.90 11.81
C GLN A 82 -4.71 -3.04 10.78
N VAL A 83 -3.90 -4.06 10.98
CA VAL A 83 -3.91 -5.26 10.13
C VAL A 83 -5.30 -5.90 10.14
N GLU A 84 -5.88 -6.07 11.34
CA GLU A 84 -7.20 -6.67 11.46
C GLU A 84 -8.29 -5.82 10.82
N TYR A 85 -8.21 -4.50 10.99
CA TYR A 85 -9.12 -3.56 10.33
C TYR A 85 -9.07 -3.71 8.81
N LEU A 86 -7.87 -3.76 8.23
CA LEU A 86 -7.69 -3.91 6.79
C LEU A 86 -8.23 -5.24 6.27
N ARG A 87 -8.04 -6.32 7.01
CA ARG A 87 -8.57 -7.63 6.63
C ARG A 87 -10.09 -7.66 6.56
N LYS A 88 -10.75 -6.80 7.34
CA LYS A 88 -12.22 -6.70 7.37
C LYS A 88 -12.76 -5.72 6.33
N THR A 89 -12.02 -4.66 6.04
CA THR A 89 -12.51 -3.53 5.23
C THR A 89 -11.95 -3.48 3.82
N VAL A 90 -10.72 -3.92 3.62
CA VAL A 90 -10.07 -3.97 2.30
C VAL A 90 -9.62 -5.40 2.07
N ARG A 91 -10.42 -6.15 1.36
CA ARG A 91 -10.18 -7.58 1.14
C ARG A 91 -9.45 -7.87 -0.15
#